data_f73e14c5a2f3b0520ae2392ce62ada20
#
_entry.id   f73e14c5a2f3b0520ae2392ce62ada20
#
_cell.length_a   1.000
_cell.length_b   1.000
_cell.length_c   1.000
_cell.angle_alpha   90.00
_cell.angle_beta   90.00
_cell.angle_gamma   90.00
#
_symmetry.space_group_name_H-M   'P 1'
#
loop_
_entity.id
_entity.type
_entity.pdbx_description
1 polymer ?
#
loop_
_entity_poly.entity_id
_entity_poly.type
_entity_poly.pdbx_seq_one_letter_code
_entity_poly.pdbx_strand_id
1 'polypeptide(L)'
;HTILQSSTYLEKEELQKKFDDFVAKIESIGIKVYLGSEIYYNEKTYEKLINDELVTFNDSKYFIIEFPMHHPSDIDEIMYDAKIRGYKPILAHPERYNFLNVNDVAGIRENALIQVNTTSLLGQHGKKIKKFAFQLLRNDLVDYIASDCHNPNERNVNLKKAYDIVAKKFGQEYADKVFKKNQEDLIKEIEKK
;
A
#
# COMPACT_ATOMS: atom_id res chain seq x y z
N HIS A 1 3.08 10.01 1.91
CA HIS A 1 2.84 9.93 3.36
C HIS A 1 2.14 11.18 3.86
N THR A 2 0.90 11.04 4.28
CA THR A 2 0.20 12.07 5.06
C THR A 2 0.67 11.92 6.51
N ILE A 3 1.88 12.39 6.82
CA ILE A 3 2.41 12.33 8.18
C ILE A 3 1.98 13.58 8.93
N LEU A 4 1.05 13.44 9.84
CA LEU A 4 0.67 14.48 10.81
C LEU A 4 1.70 14.64 11.97
N GLN A 5 2.93 14.17 11.81
CA GLN A 5 4.01 14.41 12.79
C GLN A 5 4.88 15.63 12.46
N SER A 6 4.79 16.17 11.27
CA SER A 6 5.37 17.46 10.92
C SER A 6 4.32 18.31 10.25
N SER A 7 4.31 19.57 10.54
CA SER A 7 3.39 20.63 10.16
C SER A 7 3.16 20.90 8.66
N THR A 8 3.27 19.90 7.80
CA THR A 8 3.08 19.98 6.36
C THR A 8 2.06 18.95 5.88
N TYR A 9 0.83 19.12 6.34
CA TYR A 9 -0.33 18.54 5.68
C TYR A 9 -0.60 19.37 4.43
N LEU A 10 -0.54 18.74 3.25
CA LEU A 10 -0.96 19.38 2.01
C LEU A 10 -2.46 19.13 1.84
N GLU A 11 -3.20 20.19 1.63
CA GLU A 11 -4.60 20.09 1.26
C GLU A 11 -4.75 19.39 -0.11
N LYS A 12 -5.90 18.78 -0.34
CA LYS A 12 -6.17 17.94 -1.51
C LYS A 12 -5.87 18.67 -2.82
N GLU A 13 -6.26 19.93 -2.92
CA GLU A 13 -6.06 20.79 -4.10
C GLU A 13 -4.57 21.10 -4.35
N GLU A 14 -3.81 21.33 -3.29
CA GLU A 14 -2.37 21.59 -3.43
C GLU A 14 -1.63 20.32 -3.87
N LEU A 15 -2.03 19.16 -3.36
CA LEU A 15 -1.45 17.88 -3.76
C LEU A 15 -1.79 17.58 -5.23
N GLN A 16 -3.02 17.82 -5.66
CA GLN A 16 -3.44 17.68 -7.05
C GLN A 16 -2.60 18.57 -7.98
N LYS A 17 -2.43 19.84 -7.63
CA LYS A 17 -1.63 20.78 -8.44
C LYS A 17 -0.18 20.30 -8.59
N LYS A 18 0.44 19.83 -7.49
CA LYS A 18 1.81 19.28 -7.55
C LYS A 18 1.90 18.03 -8.42
N PHE A 19 0.86 17.21 -8.40
CA PHE A 19 0.78 16.04 -9.26
C PHE A 19 0.65 16.43 -10.73
N ASP A 20 -0.18 17.38 -11.07
CA ASP A 20 -0.35 17.87 -12.44
C ASP A 20 0.96 18.47 -12.99
N ASP A 21 1.66 19.27 -12.18
CA ASP A 21 2.99 19.79 -12.50
C ASP A 21 4.03 18.67 -12.71
N PHE A 22 3.94 17.58 -11.95
CA PHE A 22 4.79 16.42 -12.12
C PHE A 22 4.48 15.65 -13.40
N VAL A 23 3.19 15.39 -13.68
CA VAL A 23 2.73 14.72 -14.92
C VAL A 23 3.24 15.45 -16.15
N ALA A 24 3.10 16.77 -16.19
CA ALA A 24 3.59 17.60 -17.30
C ALA A 24 5.12 17.44 -17.53
N LYS A 25 5.91 17.29 -16.47
CA LYS A 25 7.37 17.10 -16.57
C LYS A 25 7.78 15.72 -17.11
N ILE A 26 6.96 14.70 -16.90
CA ILE A 26 7.26 13.32 -17.32
C ILE A 26 6.53 12.90 -18.59
N GLU A 27 5.76 13.76 -19.21
CA GLU A 27 4.93 13.47 -20.40
C GLU A 27 5.75 12.79 -21.51
N SER A 28 6.96 13.28 -21.76
CA SER A 28 7.88 12.74 -22.79
C SER A 28 8.37 11.31 -22.50
N ILE A 29 8.24 10.84 -21.26
CA ILE A 29 8.68 9.48 -20.84
C ILE A 29 7.64 8.44 -21.24
N GLY A 30 6.38 8.84 -21.46
CA GLY A 30 5.29 7.95 -21.85
C GLY A 30 4.82 6.98 -20.76
N ILE A 31 5.10 7.29 -19.49
CA ILE A 31 4.65 6.50 -18.33
C ILE A 31 3.38 7.12 -17.77
N LYS A 32 2.32 6.31 -17.64
CA LYS A 32 1.10 6.72 -16.97
C LYS A 32 1.28 6.61 -15.44
N VAL A 33 0.90 7.66 -14.74
CA VAL A 33 0.97 7.76 -13.28
C VAL A 33 -0.39 8.13 -12.71
N TYR A 34 -0.64 7.74 -11.47
CA TYR A 34 -1.88 8.02 -10.75
C TYR A 34 -1.55 8.64 -9.41
N LEU A 35 -2.35 9.61 -8.99
CA LEU A 35 -2.24 10.21 -7.67
C LEU A 35 -2.85 9.26 -6.63
N GLY A 36 -2.18 9.15 -5.49
CA GLY A 36 -2.67 8.45 -4.32
C GLY A 36 -1.91 8.90 -3.08
N SER A 37 -2.49 8.68 -1.92
CA SER A 37 -1.83 8.94 -0.64
C SER A 37 -1.71 7.66 0.18
N GLU A 38 -0.58 7.47 0.83
CA GLU A 38 -0.47 6.56 1.96
C GLU A 38 -0.87 7.34 3.22
N ILE A 39 -1.96 6.92 3.83
CA ILE A 39 -2.58 7.61 4.97
C ILE A 39 -2.01 7.00 6.26
N TYR A 40 -1.32 7.81 7.07
CA TYR A 40 -0.93 7.37 8.41
C TYR A 40 -2.14 7.48 9.34
N TYR A 41 -2.54 6.34 9.91
CA TYR A 41 -3.71 6.25 10.76
C TYR A 41 -3.56 7.05 12.06
N ASN A 42 -4.50 7.89 12.32
CA ASN A 42 -4.98 8.38 13.59
C ASN A 42 -6.45 8.80 13.42
N GLU A 43 -7.17 9.01 14.52
CA GLU A 43 -8.60 9.33 14.49
C GLU A 43 -8.92 10.51 13.55
N LYS A 44 -8.11 11.59 13.62
CA LYS A 44 -8.32 12.79 12.77
C LYS A 44 -8.09 12.52 11.29
N THR A 45 -7.05 11.74 10.94
CA THR A 45 -6.82 11.39 9.53
C THR A 45 -7.90 10.47 9.00
N TYR A 46 -8.40 9.57 9.85
CA TYR A 46 -9.50 8.70 9.47
C TYR A 46 -10.82 9.46 9.28
N GLU A 47 -11.16 10.39 10.18
CA GLU A 47 -12.31 11.31 10.00
C GLU A 47 -12.21 12.09 8.68
N LYS A 48 -11.04 12.66 8.37
CA LYS A 48 -10.82 13.36 7.10
C LYS A 48 -11.01 12.44 5.88
N LEU A 49 -10.54 11.19 5.97
CA LEU A 49 -10.73 10.23 4.89
C LEU A 49 -12.21 9.96 4.61
N ILE A 50 -13.00 9.66 5.64
CA ILE A 50 -14.43 9.34 5.46
C ILE A 50 -15.28 10.56 5.06
N ASN A 51 -14.76 11.78 5.24
CA ASN A 51 -15.36 13.03 4.77
C ASN A 51 -14.89 13.45 3.36
N ASP A 52 -14.18 12.57 2.64
CA ASP A 52 -13.60 12.82 1.30
C ASP A 52 -12.60 14.00 1.25
N GLU A 53 -11.99 14.37 2.39
CA GLU A 53 -10.99 15.45 2.48
C GLU A 53 -9.57 15.00 2.13
N LEU A 54 -9.32 13.68 2.02
CA LEU A 54 -8.02 13.13 1.67
C LEU A 54 -7.99 12.60 0.23
N VAL A 55 -6.79 12.60 -0.33
CA VAL A 55 -6.55 11.98 -1.64
C VAL A 55 -6.57 10.47 -1.50
N THR A 56 -7.44 9.83 -2.26
CA THR A 56 -7.47 8.39 -2.49
C THR A 56 -6.82 8.04 -3.83
N PHE A 57 -6.74 6.77 -4.22
CA PHE A 57 -6.18 6.41 -5.52
C PHE A 57 -7.04 6.93 -6.66
N ASN A 58 -6.56 7.97 -7.34
CA ASN A 58 -7.26 8.62 -8.46
C ASN A 58 -8.71 9.05 -8.13
N ASP A 59 -8.95 9.56 -6.92
CA ASP A 59 -10.27 9.90 -6.36
C ASP A 59 -11.28 8.73 -6.39
N SER A 60 -10.80 7.49 -6.32
CA SER A 60 -11.63 6.30 -6.23
C SER A 60 -11.94 5.94 -4.78
N LYS A 61 -12.59 4.80 -4.57
CA LYS A 61 -12.79 4.25 -3.22
C LYS A 61 -11.59 3.46 -2.67
N TYR A 62 -10.50 3.33 -3.44
CA TYR A 62 -9.27 2.69 -2.99
C TYR A 62 -8.36 3.67 -2.28
N PHE A 63 -7.85 3.28 -1.12
CA PHE A 63 -6.81 4.01 -0.40
C PHE A 63 -5.84 3.03 0.28
N ILE A 64 -4.61 3.47 0.55
CA ILE A 64 -3.64 2.72 1.33
C ILE A 64 -3.45 3.39 2.69
N ILE A 65 -3.37 2.57 3.74
CA ILE A 65 -3.27 3.06 5.12
C ILE A 65 -2.17 2.33 5.89
N GLU A 66 -1.35 3.10 6.60
CA GLU A 66 -0.32 2.64 7.52
C GLU A 66 -0.74 2.93 8.95
N PHE A 67 -0.55 1.96 9.85
CA PHE A 67 -0.78 2.11 11.28
C PHE A 67 0.54 2.27 12.06
N PRO A 68 0.50 2.74 13.32
CA PRO A 68 1.67 2.73 14.19
C PRO A 68 2.26 1.32 14.32
N MET A 69 3.51 1.10 13.84
CA MET A 69 4.10 -0.25 13.69
C MET A 69 4.43 -0.95 15.01
N HIS A 70 4.49 -0.20 16.12
CA HIS A 70 4.93 -0.70 17.42
C HIS A 70 3.84 -0.65 18.50
N HIS A 71 2.68 -0.14 18.15
CA HIS A 71 1.55 -0.02 19.06
C HIS A 71 0.35 -0.75 18.50
N PRO A 72 -0.22 -1.70 19.23
CA PRO A 72 -1.44 -2.38 18.82
C PRO A 72 -2.54 -1.36 18.49
N SER A 73 -3.26 -1.61 17.41
CA SER A 73 -4.42 -0.84 16.96
C SER A 73 -5.50 -1.83 16.52
N ASP A 74 -6.74 -1.43 16.62
CA ASP A 74 -7.89 -2.22 16.20
C ASP A 74 -8.05 -2.17 14.67
N ILE A 75 -7.00 -2.66 13.96
CA ILE A 75 -6.88 -2.57 12.50
C ILE A 75 -8.11 -3.19 11.82
N ASP A 76 -8.53 -4.36 12.27
CA ASP A 76 -9.65 -5.08 11.67
C ASP A 76 -10.96 -4.30 11.76
N GLU A 77 -11.25 -3.69 12.91
CA GLU A 77 -12.44 -2.86 13.12
C GLU A 77 -12.44 -1.64 12.20
N ILE A 78 -11.30 -0.97 12.08
CA ILE A 78 -11.16 0.21 11.20
C ILE A 78 -11.30 -0.18 9.72
N MET A 79 -10.73 -1.32 9.31
CA MET A 79 -10.88 -1.82 7.94
C MET A 79 -12.33 -2.23 7.64
N TYR A 80 -13.01 -2.84 8.61
CA TYR A 80 -14.42 -3.17 8.49
C TYR A 80 -15.28 -1.91 8.36
N ASP A 81 -15.08 -0.89 9.22
CA ASP A 81 -15.82 0.38 9.14
C ASP A 81 -15.60 1.06 7.77
N ALA A 82 -14.37 1.11 7.28
CA ALA A 82 -14.09 1.64 5.94
C ALA A 82 -14.83 0.85 4.84
N LYS A 83 -14.83 -0.48 4.93
CA LYS A 83 -15.48 -1.36 3.96
C LYS A 83 -17.00 -1.17 3.93
N ILE A 84 -17.67 -1.09 5.08
CA ILE A 84 -19.14 -0.87 5.11
C ILE A 84 -19.53 0.52 4.61
N ARG A 85 -18.62 1.49 4.62
CA ARG A 85 -18.77 2.82 4.00
C ARG A 85 -18.53 2.80 2.49
N GLY A 86 -18.25 1.64 1.91
CA GLY A 86 -18.01 1.45 0.47
C GLY A 86 -16.59 1.72 0.02
N TYR A 87 -15.64 1.92 0.94
CA TYR A 87 -14.23 2.00 0.61
C TYR A 87 -13.60 0.62 0.38
N LYS A 88 -12.47 0.60 -0.28
CA LYS A 88 -11.64 -0.58 -0.53
C LYS A 88 -10.24 -0.35 0.07
N PRO A 89 -10.10 -0.54 1.39
CA PRO A 89 -8.84 -0.25 2.07
C PRO A 89 -7.74 -1.25 1.69
N ILE A 90 -6.50 -0.74 1.63
CA ILE A 90 -5.29 -1.54 1.43
C ILE A 90 -4.42 -1.33 2.67
N LEU A 91 -4.14 -2.39 3.42
CA LEU A 91 -3.21 -2.33 4.55
C LEU A 91 -1.77 -2.30 4.04
N ALA A 92 -1.05 -1.23 4.35
CA ALA A 92 0.35 -1.07 3.99
C ALA A 92 1.24 -2.00 4.83
N HIS A 93 2.11 -2.74 4.17
CA HIS A 93 3.24 -3.52 4.71
C HIS A 93 3.02 -4.13 6.12
N PRO A 94 1.97 -4.98 6.35
CA PRO A 94 1.68 -5.57 7.64
C PRO A 94 2.84 -6.41 8.21
N GLU A 95 3.74 -6.85 7.37
CA GLU A 95 4.93 -7.59 7.79
C GLU A 95 5.88 -6.77 8.68
N ARG A 96 5.71 -5.44 8.73
CA ARG A 96 6.51 -4.52 9.56
C ARG A 96 5.92 -4.29 10.95
N TYR A 97 4.67 -4.67 11.18
CA TYR A 97 4.03 -4.52 12.49
C TYR A 97 4.49 -5.63 13.43
N ASN A 98 5.11 -5.25 14.55
CA ASN A 98 5.73 -6.20 15.47
C ASN A 98 4.74 -7.01 16.32
N PHE A 99 3.47 -6.60 16.32
CA PHE A 99 2.39 -7.21 17.08
C PHE A 99 1.46 -8.09 16.24
N LEU A 100 1.56 -8.06 14.89
CA LEU A 100 0.75 -8.91 14.02
C LEU A 100 1.39 -10.28 13.79
N ASN A 101 0.55 -11.29 13.65
CA ASN A 101 0.88 -12.63 13.18
C ASN A 101 0.05 -13.01 11.94
N VAL A 102 0.26 -14.20 11.38
CA VAL A 102 -0.42 -14.66 10.15
C VAL A 102 -1.94 -14.72 10.32
N ASN A 103 -2.44 -15.14 11.49
CA ASN A 103 -3.89 -15.24 11.73
C ASN A 103 -4.53 -13.85 11.83
N ASP A 104 -3.83 -12.88 12.44
CA ASP A 104 -4.31 -11.51 12.51
C ASP A 104 -4.45 -10.93 11.09
N VAL A 105 -3.44 -11.11 10.23
CA VAL A 105 -3.50 -10.64 8.84
C VAL A 105 -4.58 -11.38 8.03
N ALA A 106 -4.82 -12.67 8.32
CA ALA A 106 -5.90 -13.40 7.67
C ALA A 106 -7.28 -12.83 8.04
N GLY A 107 -7.50 -12.46 9.30
CA GLY A 107 -8.73 -11.77 9.73
C GLY A 107 -8.88 -10.40 9.05
N ILE A 108 -7.83 -9.56 9.11
CA ILE A 108 -7.84 -8.23 8.48
C ILE A 108 -8.14 -8.33 6.97
N ARG A 109 -7.64 -9.37 6.29
CA ARG A 109 -7.84 -9.56 4.85
C ARG A 109 -9.30 -9.82 4.47
N GLU A 110 -10.16 -10.17 5.38
CA GLU A 110 -11.61 -10.26 5.14
C GLU A 110 -12.21 -8.87 4.82
N ASN A 111 -11.56 -7.81 5.33
CA ASN A 111 -12.05 -6.44 5.24
C ASN A 111 -11.14 -5.49 4.43
N ALA A 112 -9.89 -5.89 4.16
CA ALA A 112 -8.89 -5.09 3.47
C ALA A 112 -8.07 -5.93 2.49
N LEU A 113 -7.47 -5.28 1.51
CA LEU A 113 -6.42 -5.85 0.67
C LEU A 113 -5.05 -5.67 1.37
N ILE A 114 -4.10 -6.55 1.08
CA ILE A 114 -2.81 -6.60 1.76
C ILE A 114 -1.68 -6.26 0.79
N GLN A 115 -0.89 -5.23 1.13
CA GLN A 115 0.30 -4.85 0.37
C GLN A 115 1.57 -5.15 1.17
N VAL A 116 2.51 -5.87 0.56
CA VAL A 116 3.83 -6.22 1.12
C VAL A 116 4.94 -5.48 0.37
N ASN A 117 5.97 -5.04 1.10
CA ASN A 117 7.11 -4.31 0.52
C ASN A 117 8.17 -5.23 -0.07
N THR A 118 8.72 -4.84 -1.24
CA THR A 118 9.89 -5.54 -1.84
C THR A 118 11.09 -5.54 -0.91
N THR A 119 11.34 -4.45 -0.20
CA THR A 119 12.45 -4.30 0.77
C THR A 119 12.38 -5.33 1.88
N SER A 120 11.17 -5.69 2.33
CA SER A 120 10.93 -6.76 3.31
C SER A 120 11.31 -8.13 2.75
N LEU A 121 10.89 -8.44 1.53
CA LEU A 121 11.23 -9.70 0.84
C LEU A 121 12.73 -9.84 0.57
N LEU A 122 13.41 -8.73 0.28
CA LEU A 122 14.86 -8.69 0.09
C LEU A 122 15.63 -8.78 1.42
N GLY A 123 14.96 -8.57 2.55
CA GLY A 123 15.54 -8.68 3.89
C GLY A 123 16.24 -7.41 4.39
N GLN A 124 15.94 -6.25 3.78
CA GLN A 124 16.53 -4.97 4.18
C GLN A 124 16.07 -4.52 5.58
N HIS A 125 14.92 -5.01 6.04
CA HIS A 125 14.37 -4.75 7.38
C HIS A 125 14.66 -5.89 8.38
N GLY A 126 15.58 -6.80 8.03
CA GLY A 126 16.02 -7.88 8.90
C GLY A 126 15.28 -9.21 8.69
N LYS A 127 15.83 -10.26 9.31
CA LYS A 127 15.39 -11.66 9.09
C LYS A 127 13.97 -11.92 9.56
N LYS A 128 13.53 -11.31 10.66
CA LYS A 128 12.19 -11.50 11.24
C LYS A 128 11.11 -11.03 10.27
N ILE A 129 11.24 -9.79 9.79
CA ILE A 129 10.31 -9.18 8.83
C ILE A 129 10.30 -9.97 7.52
N LYS A 130 11.46 -10.33 6.98
CA LYS A 130 11.56 -11.18 5.80
C LYS A 130 10.83 -12.51 5.97
N LYS A 131 11.03 -13.20 7.11
CA LYS A 131 10.36 -14.46 7.41
C LYS A 131 8.84 -14.27 7.41
N PHE A 132 8.36 -13.22 8.05
CA PHE A 132 6.93 -12.94 8.14
C PHE A 132 6.33 -12.59 6.77
N ALA A 133 6.97 -11.74 5.95
CA ALA A 133 6.55 -11.48 4.58
C ALA A 133 6.40 -12.77 3.76
N PHE A 134 7.36 -13.70 3.87
CA PHE A 134 7.26 -15.00 3.20
C PHE A 134 6.20 -15.94 3.79
N GLN A 135 5.83 -15.79 5.06
CA GLN A 135 4.70 -16.52 5.65
C GLN A 135 3.38 -16.02 5.07
N LEU A 136 3.21 -14.70 4.91
CA LEU A 136 2.03 -14.12 4.27
C LEU A 136 1.86 -14.63 2.83
N LEU A 137 2.94 -14.66 2.04
CA LEU A 137 2.91 -15.21 0.68
C LEU A 137 2.53 -16.71 0.66
N ARG A 138 3.07 -17.53 1.59
CA ARG A 138 2.73 -18.97 1.65
C ARG A 138 1.27 -19.25 1.96
N ASN A 139 0.64 -18.33 2.69
CA ASN A 139 -0.77 -18.46 3.06
C ASN A 139 -1.71 -17.72 2.09
N ASP A 140 -1.21 -17.28 0.92
CA ASP A 140 -1.94 -16.51 -0.10
C ASP A 140 -2.67 -15.28 0.48
N LEU A 141 -2.04 -14.60 1.45
CA LEU A 141 -2.59 -13.44 2.14
C LEU A 141 -2.16 -12.10 1.51
N VAL A 142 -1.41 -12.13 0.40
CA VAL A 142 -0.86 -10.93 -0.22
C VAL A 142 -1.58 -10.63 -1.52
N ASP A 143 -2.13 -9.42 -1.64
CA ASP A 143 -2.78 -8.94 -2.86
C ASP A 143 -1.81 -8.16 -3.74
N TYR A 144 -0.96 -7.32 -3.14
CA TYR A 144 -0.02 -6.47 -3.87
C TYR A 144 1.39 -6.57 -3.31
N ILE A 145 2.38 -6.56 -4.21
CA ILE A 145 3.77 -6.28 -3.83
C ILE A 145 4.18 -4.96 -4.47
N ALA A 146 4.66 -4.04 -3.65
CA ALA A 146 5.07 -2.70 -4.07
C ALA A 146 6.49 -2.37 -3.60
N SER A 147 7.14 -1.42 -4.28
CA SER A 147 8.50 -1.00 -3.92
C SER A 147 8.53 -0.13 -2.67
N ASP A 148 7.47 0.60 -2.39
CA ASP A 148 7.45 1.64 -1.36
C ASP A 148 8.66 2.59 -1.53
N CYS A 149 8.91 2.99 -2.78
CA CYS A 149 10.05 3.80 -3.19
C CYS A 149 9.90 5.25 -2.68
N HIS A 150 10.96 5.79 -2.06
CA HIS A 150 10.99 7.16 -1.57
C HIS A 150 12.13 7.98 -2.16
N ASN A 151 13.19 7.32 -2.59
CA ASN A 151 14.37 7.97 -3.15
C ASN A 151 15.17 7.00 -4.03
N PRO A 152 16.07 7.47 -4.87
CA PRO A 152 16.82 6.61 -5.78
C PRO A 152 17.92 5.77 -5.12
N ASN A 153 18.27 6.04 -3.87
CA ASN A 153 19.42 5.42 -3.19
C ASN A 153 19.00 4.32 -2.21
N GLU A 154 18.48 4.70 -1.05
CA GLU A 154 18.20 3.76 0.05
C GLU A 154 16.89 3.02 -0.10
N ARG A 155 15.82 3.75 -0.50
CA ARG A 155 14.48 3.20 -0.73
C ARG A 155 14.13 3.27 -2.22
N ASN A 156 14.96 2.62 -3.03
CA ASN A 156 14.83 2.60 -4.49
C ASN A 156 13.86 1.52 -5.00
N VAL A 157 13.60 1.53 -6.30
CA VAL A 157 12.75 0.53 -6.98
C VAL A 157 13.51 -0.80 -7.10
N ASN A 158 13.06 -1.82 -6.38
CA ASN A 158 13.65 -3.16 -6.35
C ASN A 158 12.70 -4.26 -6.85
N LEU A 159 11.65 -3.90 -7.60
CA LEU A 159 10.58 -4.81 -8.03
C LEU A 159 11.12 -6.06 -8.73
N LYS A 160 12.03 -5.90 -9.69
CA LYS A 160 12.57 -7.05 -10.47
C LYS A 160 13.25 -8.09 -9.58
N LYS A 161 14.09 -7.65 -8.62
CA LYS A 161 14.78 -8.58 -7.71
C LYS A 161 13.81 -9.34 -6.81
N ALA A 162 12.79 -8.65 -6.30
CA ALA A 162 11.77 -9.27 -5.47
C ALA A 162 10.91 -10.23 -6.28
N TYR A 163 10.50 -9.84 -7.50
CA TYR A 163 9.78 -10.69 -8.44
C TYR A 163 10.52 -12.02 -8.69
N ASP A 164 11.80 -11.97 -9.03
CA ASP A 164 12.59 -13.18 -9.35
C ASP A 164 12.66 -14.15 -8.14
N ILE A 165 12.73 -13.60 -6.92
CA ILE A 165 12.72 -14.43 -5.70
C ILE A 165 11.35 -15.08 -5.49
N VAL A 166 10.26 -14.34 -5.68
CA VAL A 166 8.89 -14.86 -5.51
C VAL A 166 8.60 -15.88 -6.61
N ALA A 167 8.90 -15.59 -7.88
CA ALA A 167 8.72 -16.51 -9.00
C ALA A 167 9.49 -17.83 -8.80
N LYS A 168 10.73 -17.76 -8.30
CA LYS A 168 11.53 -18.95 -7.99
C LYS A 168 10.92 -19.79 -6.87
N LYS A 169 10.28 -19.17 -5.85
CA LYS A 169 9.78 -19.86 -4.65
C LYS A 169 8.33 -20.33 -4.76
N PHE A 170 7.49 -19.60 -5.48
CA PHE A 170 6.03 -19.81 -5.51
C PHE A 170 5.49 -20.03 -6.94
N GLY A 171 6.36 -19.96 -7.94
CA GLY A 171 5.97 -20.06 -9.35
C GLY A 171 5.71 -18.69 -10.00
N GLN A 172 5.86 -18.66 -11.32
CA GLN A 172 5.71 -17.45 -12.11
C GLN A 172 4.28 -16.92 -12.10
N GLU A 173 3.29 -17.80 -12.13
CA GLU A 173 1.87 -17.43 -12.12
C GLU A 173 1.51 -16.65 -10.86
N TYR A 174 1.97 -17.11 -9.69
CA TYR A 174 1.76 -16.41 -8.43
C TYR A 174 2.50 -15.07 -8.38
N ALA A 175 3.74 -15.02 -8.86
CA ALA A 175 4.48 -13.76 -8.96
C ALA A 175 3.77 -12.77 -9.89
N ASP A 176 3.29 -13.21 -11.05
CA ASP A 176 2.53 -12.37 -11.98
C ASP A 176 1.22 -11.87 -11.35
N LYS A 177 0.53 -12.70 -10.53
CA LYS A 177 -0.66 -12.30 -9.80
C LYS A 177 -0.37 -11.07 -8.91
N VAL A 178 0.60 -11.17 -8.00
CA VAL A 178 0.82 -10.16 -6.94
C VAL A 178 1.70 -8.97 -7.36
N PHE A 179 2.42 -9.06 -8.48
CA PHE A 179 3.26 -7.96 -9.00
C PHE A 179 2.66 -7.23 -10.21
N LYS A 180 1.67 -7.83 -10.90
CA LYS A 180 1.16 -7.29 -12.18
C LYS A 180 -0.37 -7.34 -12.26
N LYS A 181 -0.97 -8.55 -12.29
CA LYS A 181 -2.38 -8.72 -12.62
C LYS A 181 -3.30 -7.97 -11.65
N ASN A 182 -3.05 -8.11 -10.33
CA ASN A 182 -3.85 -7.41 -9.33
C ASN A 182 -3.71 -5.88 -9.44
N GLN A 183 -2.51 -5.36 -9.77
CA GLN A 183 -2.30 -3.94 -10.02
C GLN A 183 -3.00 -3.47 -11.30
N GLU A 184 -2.96 -4.26 -12.37
CA GLU A 184 -3.68 -3.96 -13.61
C GLU A 184 -5.20 -3.91 -13.39
N ASP A 185 -5.72 -4.81 -12.57
CA ASP A 185 -7.15 -4.82 -12.22
C ASP A 185 -7.53 -3.65 -11.32
N LEU A 186 -6.67 -3.29 -10.35
CA LEU A 186 -6.83 -2.06 -9.56
C LEU A 186 -6.87 -0.82 -10.48
N ILE A 187 -5.94 -0.71 -11.43
CA ILE A 187 -5.89 0.40 -12.39
C ILE A 187 -7.19 0.50 -13.18
N LYS A 188 -7.70 -0.61 -13.72
CA LYS A 188 -8.99 -0.63 -14.43
C LYS A 188 -10.15 -0.16 -13.54
N GLU A 189 -10.12 -0.50 -12.25
CA GLU A 189 -11.17 -0.07 -11.32
C GLU A 189 -11.11 1.43 -11.00
N ILE A 190 -9.92 1.97 -10.76
CA ILE A 190 -9.75 3.42 -10.46
C ILE A 190 -9.92 4.32 -11.69
N GLU A 191 -9.93 3.75 -12.90
CA GLU A 191 -10.21 4.47 -14.16
C GLU A 191 -11.70 4.49 -14.53
N LYS A 192 -12.52 3.66 -13.91
CA LYS A 192 -13.97 3.61 -14.14
C LYS A 192 -14.71 4.71 -13.38
N LYS A 193 -14.36 5.97 -13.59
CA LYS A 193 -15.10 7.10 -12.99
C LYS A 193 -16.47 7.28 -13.58
#